data_84f7f5a3e2b47e035e7a5fb2947fba8a
#
_entry.id   84f7f5a3e2b47e035e7a5fb2947fba8a
#
_cell.length_a   1.000
_cell.length_b   1.000
_cell.length_c   1.000
_cell.angle_alpha   90.00
_cell.angle_beta   90.00
_cell.angle_gamma   90.00
#
_symmetry.space_group_name_H-M   'P 1'
#
loop_
_entity.id
_entity.type
_entity.pdbx_description
1 polymer ?
#
loop_
_entity_poly.entity_id
_entity_poly.type
_entity_poly.pdbx_seq_one_letter_code
_entity_poly.pdbx_strand_id
1 'polypeptide(L)'
;MALVPSGYRPRLLDKVIARRLKGFGAVEVAGTKFCGKTWASLAQGESITHIDDGAVRRAVEVDVGLALAGAQPHVIDEWQDVPQIWDAVRRAIDETGNKHGQYLLTGSSSADKTKVSHSGAGRIAKIHLRPLSLFESGLSDGSVSLAGLFDGECPAAPSSASALGLAEAVCLGGWPASLGAAPDEAASLPGQYLEALFEVSARKVSLDPTIAQRVAESLARNLGKALTYKTIYADAFQEEPDPRADASVFRKPLDPYLAFFKDQYFVEEQHGWDAPVKSRSRVRSKPKRGFADPSLGAALLSMAPERLVMETQTFGTLFEEMCLRDVRVYASALDLDRSPKVFYYGDADGLEVDIVVELPDGRWGAFEVKLGDAKVSQAERSLLRLRDKVAANPAARNPEPSFLAVLVGVTPFARRLPSGVCVVPITSLGA
;
A
#
# COMPACT_ATOMS: atom_id res chain seq x y z
N MET A 1 15.97 20.12 -17.25
CA MET A 1 14.62 19.78 -17.77
C MET A 1 14.29 18.37 -17.30
N ALA A 2 13.11 18.15 -16.74
CA ALA A 2 12.75 16.81 -16.21
C ALA A 2 12.82 15.72 -17.28
N LEU A 3 13.25 14.53 -16.88
CA LEU A 3 13.44 13.35 -17.75
C LEU A 3 12.14 12.54 -17.88
N VAL A 4 11.01 13.19 -18.16
CA VAL A 4 9.70 12.51 -18.20
C VAL A 4 9.72 11.38 -19.22
N PRO A 5 9.55 10.11 -18.80
CA PRO A 5 9.55 8.98 -19.74
C PRO A 5 8.36 9.06 -20.70
N SER A 6 8.58 8.63 -21.95
CA SER A 6 7.49 8.51 -22.92
C SER A 6 6.46 7.50 -22.42
N GLY A 7 5.17 7.87 -22.44
CA GLY A 7 4.09 7.05 -21.90
C GLY A 7 3.94 7.08 -20.38
N TYR A 8 4.67 7.95 -19.68
CA TYR A 8 4.47 8.13 -18.25
C TYR A 8 3.02 8.53 -17.93
N ARG A 9 2.39 7.79 -17.05
CA ARG A 9 1.09 8.13 -16.51
C ARG A 9 1.28 8.88 -15.17
N PRO A 10 0.80 10.14 -15.08
CA PRO A 10 0.94 10.93 -13.84
C PRO A 10 0.37 10.19 -12.64
N ARG A 11 1.13 10.24 -11.53
CA ARG A 11 0.74 9.63 -10.27
C ARG A 11 0.09 10.68 -9.37
N LEU A 12 -0.85 10.25 -8.55
CA LEU A 12 -1.42 11.11 -7.51
C LEU A 12 -0.34 11.67 -6.58
N LEU A 13 0.71 10.90 -6.34
CA LEU A 13 1.84 11.28 -5.49
C LEU A 13 2.84 12.25 -6.15
N ASP A 14 2.76 12.54 -7.44
CA ASP A 14 3.70 13.49 -8.11
C ASP A 14 3.69 14.86 -7.44
N LYS A 15 2.51 15.38 -7.10
CA LYS A 15 2.36 16.64 -6.37
C LYS A 15 3.02 16.59 -4.98
N VAL A 16 2.91 15.44 -4.29
CA VAL A 16 3.51 15.24 -2.98
C VAL A 16 5.03 15.15 -3.09
N ILE A 17 5.57 14.43 -4.10
CA ILE A 17 7.01 14.36 -4.38
C ILE A 17 7.55 15.78 -4.64
N ALA A 18 6.93 16.54 -5.55
CA ALA A 18 7.33 17.91 -5.87
C ALA A 18 7.32 18.82 -4.64
N ARG A 19 6.30 18.72 -3.78
CA ARG A 19 6.22 19.48 -2.52
C ARG A 19 7.33 19.08 -1.56
N ARG A 20 7.61 17.80 -1.39
CA ARG A 20 8.67 17.31 -0.51
C ARG A 20 10.05 17.75 -0.99
N LEU A 21 10.30 17.80 -2.29
CA LEU A 21 11.54 18.34 -2.86
C LEU A 21 11.74 19.82 -2.52
N LYS A 22 10.66 20.59 -2.39
CA LYS A 22 10.75 22.02 -1.97
C LYS A 22 11.08 22.20 -0.48
N GLY A 23 10.88 21.17 0.35
CA GLY A 23 11.08 21.23 1.81
C GLY A 23 12.26 20.42 2.33
N PHE A 24 12.82 19.53 1.51
CA PHE A 24 13.90 18.61 1.90
C PHE A 24 15.01 18.59 0.85
N GLY A 25 16.23 18.28 1.27
CA GLY A 25 17.36 18.13 0.37
C GLY A 25 17.22 16.93 -0.55
N ALA A 26 16.60 15.85 -0.08
CA ALA A 26 16.30 14.66 -0.87
C ALA A 26 14.91 14.08 -0.55
N VAL A 27 14.38 13.27 -1.47
CA VAL A 27 13.17 12.48 -1.29
C VAL A 27 13.45 11.03 -1.65
N GLU A 28 13.18 10.11 -0.72
CA GLU A 28 13.16 8.67 -0.98
C GLU A 28 11.75 8.26 -1.45
N VAL A 29 11.67 7.70 -2.66
CA VAL A 29 10.47 7.08 -3.23
C VAL A 29 10.63 5.56 -3.11
N ALA A 30 10.11 5.01 -2.03
CA ALA A 30 10.16 3.58 -1.73
C ALA A 30 8.85 2.88 -2.11
N GLY A 31 8.89 1.58 -2.32
CA GLY A 31 7.70 0.78 -2.63
C GLY A 31 8.05 -0.51 -3.34
N THR A 32 7.06 -1.38 -3.53
CA THR A 32 7.25 -2.69 -4.15
C THR A 32 7.85 -2.61 -5.55
N LYS A 33 8.50 -3.67 -6.02
CA LYS A 33 9.03 -3.74 -7.39
C LYS A 33 7.90 -3.49 -8.39
N PHE A 34 8.25 -2.93 -9.55
CA PHE A 34 7.35 -2.68 -10.69
C PHE A 34 6.20 -1.70 -10.44
N CYS A 35 6.10 -1.05 -9.27
CA CYS A 35 5.04 -0.05 -9.02
C CYS A 35 5.28 1.33 -9.67
N GLY A 36 6.40 1.54 -10.39
CA GLY A 36 6.67 2.75 -11.18
C GLY A 36 7.52 3.81 -10.48
N LYS A 37 8.29 3.48 -9.44
CA LYS A 37 9.14 4.42 -8.68
C LYS A 37 10.11 5.21 -9.54
N THR A 38 10.87 4.51 -10.38
CA THR A 38 11.87 5.12 -11.27
C THR A 38 11.23 6.16 -12.19
N TRP A 39 10.09 5.83 -12.81
CA TRP A 39 9.39 6.75 -13.70
C TRP A 39 8.79 7.97 -12.97
N ALA A 40 8.20 7.75 -11.78
CA ALA A 40 7.69 8.84 -10.95
C ALA A 40 8.83 9.78 -10.50
N SER A 41 10.02 9.24 -10.21
CA SER A 41 11.19 10.03 -9.86
C SER A 41 11.77 10.76 -11.07
N LEU A 42 11.87 10.12 -12.24
CA LEU A 42 12.31 10.75 -13.48
C LEU A 42 11.41 11.91 -13.93
N ALA A 43 10.09 11.81 -13.66
CA ALA A 43 9.16 12.91 -13.93
C ALA A 43 9.49 14.19 -13.13
N GLN A 44 10.32 14.10 -12.10
CA GLN A 44 10.76 15.21 -11.26
C GLN A 44 12.28 15.45 -11.35
N GLY A 45 13.04 14.50 -11.94
CA GLY A 45 14.51 14.51 -11.99
C GLY A 45 15.08 15.10 -13.27
N GLU A 46 16.31 15.64 -13.22
CA GLU A 46 17.03 16.18 -14.36
C GLU A 46 18.21 15.29 -14.81
N SER A 47 18.61 14.33 -14.02
CA SER A 47 19.62 13.31 -14.34
C SER A 47 19.39 12.06 -13.52
N ILE A 48 20.03 10.94 -13.88
CA ILE A 48 19.90 9.65 -13.21
C ILE A 48 21.21 8.88 -13.18
N THR A 49 21.43 8.16 -12.06
CA THR A 49 22.44 7.11 -11.91
C THR A 49 21.73 5.79 -11.56
N HIS A 50 21.96 4.76 -12.38
CA HIS A 50 21.41 3.41 -12.18
C HIS A 50 22.39 2.55 -11.41
N ILE A 51 22.10 2.26 -10.13
CA ILE A 51 22.95 1.44 -9.26
C ILE A 51 22.81 -0.06 -9.56
N ASP A 52 21.73 -0.47 -10.19
CA ASP A 52 21.53 -1.85 -10.65
C ASP A 52 22.45 -2.24 -11.82
N ASP A 53 23.03 -1.28 -12.55
CA ASP A 53 24.11 -1.54 -13.52
C ASP A 53 25.37 -2.00 -12.77
N GLY A 54 25.85 -3.21 -13.08
CA GLY A 54 26.98 -3.82 -12.39
C GLY A 54 28.32 -3.07 -12.56
N ALA A 55 28.52 -2.31 -13.65
CA ALA A 55 29.73 -1.50 -13.85
C ALA A 55 29.64 -0.21 -13.01
N VAL A 56 28.49 0.45 -13.04
CA VAL A 56 28.20 1.64 -12.22
C VAL A 56 28.30 1.30 -10.74
N ARG A 57 27.68 0.19 -10.30
CA ARG A 57 27.74 -0.25 -8.89
C ARG A 57 29.17 -0.42 -8.40
N ARG A 58 30.01 -1.14 -9.14
CA ARG A 58 31.43 -1.32 -8.76
C ARG A 58 32.19 -0.01 -8.65
N ALA A 59 31.94 0.94 -9.55
CA ALA A 59 32.54 2.26 -9.47
C ALA A 59 32.07 3.05 -8.23
N VAL A 60 30.77 3.01 -7.93
CA VAL A 60 30.17 3.66 -6.76
C VAL A 60 30.59 3.00 -5.45
N GLU A 61 30.84 1.70 -5.42
CA GLU A 61 31.41 1.01 -4.25
C GLU A 61 32.83 1.50 -3.91
N VAL A 62 33.60 1.91 -4.94
CA VAL A 62 34.95 2.50 -4.76
C VAL A 62 34.87 3.97 -4.39
N ASP A 63 34.01 4.73 -5.08
CA ASP A 63 33.79 6.16 -4.82
C ASP A 63 32.29 6.48 -4.85
N VAL A 64 31.71 6.55 -3.68
CA VAL A 64 30.28 6.83 -3.47
C VAL A 64 29.86 8.22 -4.04
N GLY A 65 30.82 9.16 -4.17
CA GLY A 65 30.57 10.47 -4.76
C GLY A 65 30.12 10.41 -6.21
N LEU A 66 30.46 9.35 -6.94
CA LEU A 66 30.02 9.14 -8.33
C LEU A 66 28.50 8.98 -8.44
N ALA A 67 27.85 8.41 -7.40
CA ALA A 67 26.39 8.28 -7.39
C ALA A 67 25.65 9.62 -7.25
N LEU A 68 26.35 10.67 -6.81
CA LEU A 68 25.78 11.99 -6.55
C LEU A 68 25.99 12.97 -7.71
N ALA A 69 26.74 12.56 -8.73
CA ALA A 69 27.16 13.43 -9.84
C ALA A 69 26.05 13.56 -10.89
N GLY A 70 25.51 14.78 -11.05
CA GLY A 70 24.50 15.06 -12.07
C GLY A 70 23.75 16.36 -11.85
N ALA A 71 22.91 16.71 -12.84
CA ALA A 71 21.99 17.85 -12.73
C ALA A 71 20.91 17.56 -11.69
N GLN A 72 20.60 18.56 -10.86
CA GLN A 72 19.63 18.40 -9.74
C GLN A 72 18.23 18.86 -10.15
N PRO A 73 17.16 18.16 -9.72
CA PRO A 73 17.16 16.96 -8.87
C PRO A 73 17.78 15.74 -9.55
N HIS A 74 18.77 15.11 -8.90
CA HIS A 74 19.43 13.91 -9.42
C HIS A 74 18.77 12.64 -8.88
N VAL A 75 18.38 11.73 -9.76
CA VAL A 75 17.79 10.43 -9.40
C VAL A 75 18.89 9.41 -9.15
N ILE A 76 18.82 8.71 -8.04
CA ILE A 76 19.71 7.59 -7.71
C ILE A 76 18.81 6.35 -7.60
N ASP A 77 18.81 5.54 -8.66
CA ASP A 77 17.90 4.40 -8.80
C ASP A 77 18.48 3.14 -8.15
N GLU A 78 17.64 2.43 -7.37
CA GLU A 78 17.99 1.24 -6.58
C GLU A 78 19.17 1.49 -5.60
N TRP A 79 19.14 2.65 -4.92
CA TRP A 79 20.21 3.10 -4.00
C TRP A 79 20.56 2.09 -2.90
N GLN A 80 19.62 1.24 -2.48
CA GLN A 80 19.82 0.25 -1.42
C GLN A 80 20.85 -0.84 -1.79
N ASP A 81 21.18 -0.99 -3.06
CA ASP A 81 22.23 -1.91 -3.51
C ASP A 81 23.63 -1.44 -3.09
N VAL A 82 23.80 -0.12 -2.80
CA VAL A 82 25.01 0.47 -2.17
C VAL A 82 24.55 1.37 -1.01
N PRO A 83 24.27 0.82 0.20
CA PRO A 83 23.66 1.55 1.31
C PRO A 83 24.42 2.80 1.79
N GLN A 84 25.73 2.88 1.52
CA GLN A 84 26.58 4.03 1.84
C GLN A 84 26.13 5.32 1.11
N ILE A 85 25.39 5.20 0.00
CA ILE A 85 24.79 6.33 -0.72
C ILE A 85 23.92 7.17 0.20
N TRP A 86 23.18 6.55 1.13
CA TRP A 86 22.32 7.27 2.07
C TRP A 86 23.09 8.30 2.91
N ASP A 87 24.21 7.87 3.50
CA ASP A 87 25.04 8.76 4.32
C ASP A 87 25.80 9.79 3.47
N ALA A 88 26.16 9.43 2.23
CA ALA A 88 26.78 10.37 1.29
C ALA A 88 25.80 11.47 0.86
N VAL A 89 24.56 11.13 0.50
CA VAL A 89 23.49 12.09 0.19
C VAL A 89 23.22 13.00 1.39
N ARG A 90 23.10 12.47 2.59
CA ARG A 90 22.91 13.28 3.79
C ARG A 90 24.05 14.29 3.99
N ARG A 91 25.31 13.86 3.83
CA ARG A 91 26.49 14.77 3.93
C ARG A 91 26.47 15.84 2.86
N ALA A 92 26.22 15.47 1.61
CA ALA A 92 26.17 16.43 0.52
C ALA A 92 25.10 17.53 0.75
N ILE A 93 23.96 17.15 1.36
CA ILE A 93 22.92 18.12 1.75
C ILE A 93 23.44 19.05 2.86
N ASP A 94 24.14 18.52 3.88
CA ASP A 94 24.71 19.34 4.96
C ASP A 94 25.79 20.31 4.42
N GLU A 95 26.66 19.86 3.52
CA GLU A 95 27.73 20.67 2.90
C GLU A 95 27.20 21.82 2.03
N THR A 96 26.02 21.65 1.43
CA THR A 96 25.35 22.69 0.64
C THR A 96 24.49 23.65 1.49
N GLY A 97 24.60 23.60 2.83
CA GLY A 97 23.79 24.42 3.72
C GLY A 97 22.32 24.02 3.75
N ASN A 98 22.04 22.74 3.60
CA ASN A 98 20.70 22.16 3.56
C ASN A 98 19.85 22.66 2.36
N LYS A 99 20.49 22.85 1.21
CA LYS A 99 19.78 23.19 -0.04
C LYS A 99 18.74 22.11 -0.34
N HIS A 100 17.53 22.51 -0.70
CA HIS A 100 16.42 21.62 -1.02
C HIS A 100 16.46 21.14 -2.48
N GLY A 101 15.78 20.01 -2.77
CA GLY A 101 15.54 19.53 -4.13
C GLY A 101 16.78 19.01 -4.85
N GLN A 102 17.75 18.43 -4.13
CA GLN A 102 18.98 17.97 -4.75
C GLN A 102 18.87 16.53 -5.28
N TYR A 103 18.22 15.61 -4.51
CA TYR A 103 18.25 14.19 -4.84
C TYR A 103 16.88 13.53 -4.75
N LEU A 104 16.69 12.53 -5.59
CA LEU A 104 15.60 11.55 -5.53
C LEU A 104 16.22 10.15 -5.43
N LEU A 105 15.87 9.41 -4.39
CA LEU A 105 16.33 8.04 -4.16
C LEU A 105 15.19 7.08 -4.45
N THR A 106 15.39 6.06 -5.30
CA THR A 106 14.39 5.01 -5.48
C THR A 106 14.88 3.71 -4.89
N GLY A 107 13.98 2.96 -4.25
CA GLY A 107 14.30 1.68 -3.65
C GLY A 107 13.11 0.71 -3.65
N SER A 108 13.36 -0.51 -4.12
CA SER A 108 12.37 -1.59 -4.16
C SER A 108 12.39 -2.47 -2.91
N SER A 109 13.34 -2.25 -2.02
CA SER A 109 13.42 -2.90 -0.71
C SER A 109 13.94 -1.92 0.34
N SER A 110 13.68 -2.21 1.61
CA SER A 110 14.32 -1.49 2.71
C SER A 110 15.82 -1.80 2.69
N ALA A 111 16.64 -0.75 2.75
CA ALA A 111 18.07 -0.96 2.89
C ALA A 111 18.40 -1.65 4.22
N ASP A 112 19.49 -2.42 4.22
CA ASP A 112 20.04 -3.00 5.43
C ASP A 112 20.37 -1.88 6.44
N LYS A 113 19.54 -1.75 7.45
CA LYS A 113 19.65 -0.70 8.47
C LYS A 113 20.94 -0.77 9.27
N THR A 114 21.63 -1.90 9.27
CA THR A 114 22.92 -2.05 9.95
C THR A 114 24.06 -1.37 9.18
N LYS A 115 23.85 -1.13 7.88
CA LYS A 115 24.81 -0.48 6.98
C LYS A 115 24.57 1.02 6.79
N VAL A 116 23.52 1.56 7.39
CA VAL A 116 23.17 2.98 7.34
C VAL A 116 23.43 3.58 8.73
N SER A 117 24.38 4.51 8.83
CA SER A 117 24.81 5.06 10.12
C SER A 117 23.84 6.11 10.69
N HIS A 118 23.06 6.78 9.83
CA HIS A 118 22.18 7.88 10.24
C HIS A 118 20.78 7.77 9.63
N SER A 119 19.76 8.25 10.37
CA SER A 119 18.35 8.16 9.95
C SER A 119 17.95 9.05 8.77
N GLY A 120 18.77 10.02 8.39
CA GLY A 120 18.45 11.04 7.37
C GLY A 120 17.37 12.04 7.80
N ALA A 121 16.94 12.01 9.08
CA ALA A 121 15.87 12.88 9.58
C ALA A 121 16.18 14.36 9.35
N GLY A 122 15.20 15.10 8.82
CA GLY A 122 15.33 16.52 8.49
C GLY A 122 16.06 16.82 7.16
N ARG A 123 16.64 15.82 6.48
CA ARG A 123 17.32 15.96 5.18
C ARG A 123 16.62 15.19 4.08
N ILE A 124 16.17 13.97 4.39
CA ILE A 124 15.58 13.04 3.43
C ILE A 124 14.15 12.76 3.84
N ALA A 125 13.18 13.18 3.04
CA ALA A 125 11.78 12.82 3.19
C ALA A 125 11.54 11.42 2.60
N LYS A 126 10.59 10.67 3.17
CA LYS A 126 10.21 9.34 2.67
C LYS A 126 8.79 9.35 2.14
N ILE A 127 8.59 8.75 0.99
CA ILE A 127 7.31 8.55 0.32
C ILE A 127 7.18 7.07 -0.02
N HIS A 128 6.00 6.50 0.25
CA HIS A 128 5.68 5.13 -0.14
C HIS A 128 4.78 5.16 -1.37
N LEU A 129 5.32 4.76 -2.52
CA LEU A 129 4.59 4.63 -3.78
C LEU A 129 4.04 3.20 -3.88
N ARG A 130 2.72 3.08 -4.04
CA ARG A 130 2.01 1.82 -4.25
C ARG A 130 1.76 1.57 -5.74
N PRO A 131 1.33 0.36 -6.13
CA PRO A 131 0.74 0.14 -7.47
C PRO A 131 -0.37 1.14 -7.77
N LEU A 132 -0.75 1.28 -9.02
CA LEU A 132 -1.79 2.22 -9.46
C LEU A 132 -3.13 1.90 -8.78
N SER A 133 -3.82 2.94 -8.32
CA SER A 133 -5.24 2.86 -7.96
C SER A 133 -6.12 2.72 -9.20
N LEU A 134 -7.39 2.36 -9.02
CA LEU A 134 -8.36 2.35 -10.13
C LEU A 134 -8.46 3.72 -10.80
N PHE A 135 -8.38 4.81 -10.04
CA PHE A 135 -8.36 6.17 -10.60
C PHE A 135 -7.12 6.43 -11.45
N GLU A 136 -5.93 6.08 -10.96
CA GLU A 136 -4.68 6.25 -11.71
C GLU A 136 -4.63 5.37 -12.96
N SER A 137 -5.23 4.17 -12.92
CA SER A 137 -5.33 3.26 -14.09
C SER A 137 -6.44 3.66 -15.07
N GLY A 138 -7.34 4.59 -14.70
CA GLY A 138 -8.47 5.03 -15.52
C GLY A 138 -9.70 4.14 -15.43
N LEU A 139 -9.73 3.21 -14.47
CA LEU A 139 -10.88 2.35 -14.16
C LEU A 139 -11.86 2.99 -13.16
N SER A 140 -11.48 4.11 -12.55
CA SER A 140 -12.37 5.00 -11.80
C SER A 140 -12.36 6.39 -12.42
N ASP A 141 -13.51 7.05 -12.47
CA ASP A 141 -13.66 8.42 -12.95
C ASP A 141 -13.39 9.48 -11.88
N GLY A 142 -13.29 9.08 -10.59
CA GLY A 142 -13.01 9.97 -9.47
C GLY A 142 -14.12 10.99 -9.17
N SER A 143 -15.35 10.77 -9.65
CA SER A 143 -16.48 11.68 -9.45
C SER A 143 -16.87 11.83 -7.97
N VAL A 144 -16.48 10.88 -7.11
CA VAL A 144 -16.50 11.00 -5.64
C VAL A 144 -15.07 11.01 -5.17
N SER A 145 -14.63 12.06 -4.46
CA SER A 145 -13.26 12.12 -3.94
C SER A 145 -13.20 11.85 -2.44
N LEU A 146 -12.07 11.27 -1.99
CA LEU A 146 -11.83 11.09 -0.56
C LEU A 146 -11.78 12.44 0.18
N ALA A 147 -11.17 13.45 -0.44
CA ALA A 147 -11.15 14.81 0.10
C ALA A 147 -12.58 15.37 0.25
N GLY A 148 -13.40 15.26 -0.78
CA GLY A 148 -14.81 15.70 -0.75
C GLY A 148 -15.64 14.96 0.30
N LEU A 149 -15.41 13.65 0.51
CA LEU A 149 -16.07 12.92 1.59
C LEU A 149 -15.73 13.52 2.97
N PHE A 150 -14.49 13.91 3.23
CA PHE A 150 -14.09 14.60 4.46
C PHE A 150 -14.71 15.98 4.62
N ASP A 151 -15.07 16.63 3.51
CA ASP A 151 -15.78 17.92 3.49
C ASP A 151 -17.31 17.76 3.45
N GLY A 152 -17.80 16.51 3.59
CA GLY A 152 -19.23 16.17 3.65
C GLY A 152 -19.90 16.05 2.28
N GLU A 153 -19.15 16.00 1.19
CA GLU A 153 -19.67 15.83 -0.16
C GLU A 153 -19.95 14.35 -0.45
N CYS A 154 -21.03 14.10 -1.19
CA CYS A 154 -21.39 12.76 -1.69
C CYS A 154 -22.23 12.96 -2.95
N PRO A 155 -21.60 13.34 -4.05
CA PRO A 155 -22.31 13.60 -5.30
C PRO A 155 -22.90 12.31 -5.87
N ALA A 156 -24.03 12.44 -6.55
CA ALA A 156 -24.59 11.33 -7.33
C ALA A 156 -23.70 11.11 -8.56
N ALA A 157 -23.23 9.89 -8.75
CA ALA A 157 -22.38 9.50 -9.86
C ALA A 157 -22.79 8.13 -10.39
N PRO A 158 -23.08 7.98 -11.70
CA PRO A 158 -23.45 6.68 -12.27
C PRO A 158 -22.26 5.72 -12.25
N SER A 159 -22.56 4.43 -12.25
CA SER A 159 -21.55 3.37 -12.38
C SER A 159 -22.06 2.28 -13.30
N SER A 160 -21.18 1.81 -14.17
CA SER A 160 -21.43 0.69 -15.08
C SER A 160 -20.54 -0.53 -14.75
N ALA A 161 -19.97 -0.58 -13.55
CA ALA A 161 -19.09 -1.66 -13.11
C ALA A 161 -19.82 -3.02 -13.16
N SER A 162 -19.15 -4.01 -13.74
CA SER A 162 -19.59 -5.41 -13.73
C SER A 162 -18.75 -6.26 -12.78
N ALA A 163 -19.30 -7.37 -12.30
CA ALA A 163 -18.55 -8.29 -11.45
C ALA A 163 -17.30 -8.84 -12.16
N LEU A 164 -17.42 -9.16 -13.46
CA LEU A 164 -16.28 -9.66 -14.25
C LEU A 164 -15.21 -8.58 -14.42
N GLY A 165 -15.58 -7.34 -14.79
CA GLY A 165 -14.60 -6.26 -14.92
C GLY A 165 -13.86 -5.93 -13.61
N LEU A 166 -14.56 -6.05 -12.46
CA LEU A 166 -13.90 -5.93 -11.15
C LEU A 166 -12.98 -7.11 -10.83
N ALA A 167 -13.37 -8.34 -11.21
CA ALA A 167 -12.51 -9.51 -11.06
C ALA A 167 -11.25 -9.40 -11.95
N GLU A 168 -11.40 -8.90 -13.18
CA GLU A 168 -10.28 -8.57 -14.06
C GLU A 168 -9.35 -7.53 -13.40
N ALA A 169 -9.90 -6.43 -12.88
CA ALA A 169 -9.11 -5.41 -12.18
C ALA A 169 -8.35 -5.96 -10.96
N VAL A 170 -8.96 -6.87 -10.19
CA VAL A 170 -8.33 -7.58 -9.08
C VAL A 170 -7.20 -8.47 -9.55
N CYS A 171 -7.40 -9.27 -10.59
CA CYS A 171 -6.42 -10.24 -11.09
C CYS A 171 -5.26 -9.56 -11.83
N LEU A 172 -5.52 -8.50 -12.60
CA LEU A 172 -4.49 -7.75 -13.32
C LEU A 172 -3.66 -6.86 -12.41
N GLY A 173 -4.29 -6.28 -11.39
CA GLY A 173 -3.64 -5.37 -10.44
C GLY A 173 -3.32 -3.98 -11.00
N GLY A 174 -2.68 -3.17 -10.16
CA GLY A 174 -2.28 -1.79 -10.46
C GLY A 174 -0.86 -1.64 -11.00
N TRP A 175 -0.37 -2.55 -11.82
CA TRP A 175 0.99 -2.51 -12.36
C TRP A 175 1.07 -1.56 -13.56
N PRO A 176 1.96 -0.52 -13.55
CA PRO A 176 2.10 0.37 -14.71
C PRO A 176 2.39 -0.37 -16.03
N ALA A 177 3.11 -1.49 -15.98
CA ALA A 177 3.43 -2.30 -17.15
C ALA A 177 2.21 -3.01 -17.77
N SER A 178 1.10 -3.15 -17.03
CA SER A 178 -0.15 -3.71 -17.59
C SER A 178 -0.91 -2.71 -18.45
N LEU A 179 -0.61 -1.41 -18.33
CA LEU A 179 -1.31 -0.38 -19.09
C LEU A 179 -0.90 -0.42 -20.56
N GLY A 180 -1.86 -0.77 -21.41
CA GLY A 180 -1.64 -0.90 -22.87
C GLY A 180 -0.92 -2.18 -23.30
N ALA A 181 -0.62 -3.10 -22.37
CA ALA A 181 -0.14 -4.44 -22.73
C ALA A 181 -1.28 -5.33 -23.29
N ALA A 182 -0.91 -6.37 -24.05
CA ALA A 182 -1.87 -7.37 -24.45
C ALA A 182 -2.46 -8.08 -23.20
N PRO A 183 -3.74 -8.52 -23.22
CA PRO A 183 -4.40 -9.10 -22.04
C PRO A 183 -3.62 -10.25 -21.39
N ASP A 184 -3.06 -11.16 -22.21
CA ASP A 184 -2.28 -12.31 -21.71
C ASP A 184 -0.96 -11.88 -21.07
N GLU A 185 -0.30 -10.86 -21.64
CA GLU A 185 0.93 -10.29 -21.06
C GLU A 185 0.62 -9.61 -19.71
N ALA A 186 -0.41 -8.78 -19.66
CA ALA A 186 -0.83 -8.13 -18.44
C ALA A 186 -1.20 -9.14 -17.34
N ALA A 187 -1.91 -10.21 -17.68
CA ALA A 187 -2.28 -11.28 -16.75
C ALA A 187 -1.08 -12.06 -16.20
N SER A 188 0.05 -12.10 -16.92
CA SER A 188 1.27 -12.78 -16.46
C SER A 188 2.09 -12.02 -15.43
N LEU A 189 1.93 -10.69 -15.35
CA LEU A 189 2.78 -9.82 -14.51
C LEU A 189 2.78 -10.17 -13.02
N PRO A 190 1.63 -10.47 -12.35
CA PRO A 190 1.66 -10.86 -10.95
C PRO A 190 2.44 -12.15 -10.71
N GLY A 191 2.34 -13.12 -11.61
CA GLY A 191 3.11 -14.38 -11.56
C GLY A 191 4.62 -14.13 -11.71
N GLN A 192 5.02 -13.32 -12.69
CA GLN A 192 6.41 -12.91 -12.90
C GLN A 192 6.97 -12.16 -11.69
N TYR A 193 6.16 -11.31 -11.03
CA TYR A 193 6.54 -10.65 -9.79
C TYR A 193 6.85 -11.66 -8.68
N LEU A 194 5.97 -12.65 -8.47
CA LEU A 194 6.13 -13.69 -7.45
C LEU A 194 7.36 -14.54 -7.72
N GLU A 195 7.60 -14.94 -8.97
CA GLU A 195 8.81 -15.66 -9.37
C GLU A 195 10.08 -14.87 -9.04
N ALA A 196 10.13 -13.59 -9.42
CA ALA A 196 11.26 -12.71 -9.10
C ALA A 196 11.44 -12.51 -7.59
N LEU A 197 10.35 -12.47 -6.81
CA LEU A 197 10.40 -12.34 -5.37
C LEU A 197 10.99 -13.60 -4.72
N PHE A 198 10.51 -14.78 -5.08
CA PHE A 198 10.94 -16.03 -4.45
C PHE A 198 12.27 -16.53 -4.98
N GLU A 199 12.43 -16.62 -6.30
CA GLU A 199 13.63 -17.24 -6.91
C GLU A 199 14.85 -16.31 -6.90
N VAL A 200 14.65 -15.00 -6.95
CA VAL A 200 15.76 -14.05 -6.99
C VAL A 200 15.94 -13.34 -5.65
N SER A 201 14.89 -12.66 -5.16
CA SER A 201 15.04 -11.77 -3.99
C SER A 201 15.21 -12.53 -2.69
N ALA A 202 14.48 -13.65 -2.45
CA ALA A 202 14.62 -14.45 -1.24
C ALA A 202 15.98 -15.15 -1.18
N ARG A 203 16.48 -15.67 -2.32
CA ARG A 203 17.83 -16.28 -2.40
C ARG A 203 18.96 -15.28 -2.07
N LYS A 204 18.84 -14.02 -2.50
CA LYS A 204 19.81 -12.96 -2.18
C LYS A 204 20.02 -12.76 -0.67
N VAL A 205 19.02 -13.05 0.14
CA VAL A 205 19.04 -12.94 1.61
C VAL A 205 19.09 -14.30 2.31
N SER A 206 19.44 -15.36 1.56
CA SER A 206 19.63 -16.74 2.06
C SER A 206 18.35 -17.34 2.68
N LEU A 207 17.17 -16.96 2.20
CA LEU A 207 15.89 -17.60 2.53
C LEU A 207 15.56 -18.71 1.54
N ASP A 208 14.91 -19.77 2.03
CA ASP A 208 14.39 -20.85 1.18
C ASP A 208 13.19 -20.36 0.36
N PRO A 209 13.26 -20.37 -1.00
CA PRO A 209 12.18 -19.90 -1.87
C PRO A 209 10.88 -20.67 -1.68
N THR A 210 10.96 -22.00 -1.43
CA THR A 210 9.79 -22.85 -1.27
C THR A 210 9.04 -22.53 0.01
N ILE A 211 9.77 -22.30 1.10
CA ILE A 211 9.16 -21.88 2.37
C ILE A 211 8.60 -20.46 2.23
N ALA A 212 9.33 -19.55 1.58
CA ALA A 212 8.84 -18.20 1.30
C ALA A 212 7.51 -18.22 0.52
N GLN A 213 7.42 -19.04 -0.54
CA GLN A 213 6.20 -19.21 -1.30
C GLN A 213 5.05 -19.75 -0.44
N ARG A 214 5.27 -20.81 0.37
CA ARG A 214 4.26 -21.37 1.25
C ARG A 214 3.76 -20.38 2.32
N VAL A 215 4.67 -19.58 2.88
CA VAL A 215 4.30 -18.49 3.80
C VAL A 215 3.39 -17.49 3.10
N ALA A 216 3.73 -17.08 1.86
CA ALA A 216 2.90 -16.17 1.08
C ALA A 216 1.53 -16.77 0.71
N GLU A 217 1.47 -18.05 0.34
CA GLU A 217 0.22 -18.79 0.08
C GLU A 217 -0.65 -18.91 1.34
N SER A 218 -0.04 -19.13 2.51
CA SER A 218 -0.76 -19.11 3.79
C SER A 218 -1.38 -17.75 4.08
N LEU A 219 -0.64 -16.66 3.83
CA LEU A 219 -1.16 -15.31 3.95
C LEU A 219 -2.32 -15.07 2.97
N ALA A 220 -2.19 -15.50 1.71
CA ALA A 220 -3.22 -15.34 0.68
C ALA A 220 -4.54 -16.05 1.04
N ARG A 221 -4.45 -17.29 1.54
CA ARG A 221 -5.64 -18.07 1.99
C ARG A 221 -6.37 -17.43 3.17
N ASN A 222 -5.69 -16.58 3.91
CA ASN A 222 -6.20 -15.99 5.15
C ASN A 222 -6.23 -14.46 5.13
N LEU A 223 -6.29 -13.87 3.94
CA LEU A 223 -6.44 -12.41 3.79
C LEU A 223 -7.65 -11.89 4.59
N GLY A 224 -7.55 -10.65 5.04
CA GLY A 224 -8.59 -9.99 5.84
C GLY A 224 -8.68 -10.48 7.29
N LYS A 225 -7.91 -11.49 7.70
CA LYS A 225 -7.93 -12.05 9.06
C LYS A 225 -6.66 -11.75 9.85
N ALA A 226 -6.80 -11.59 11.15
CA ALA A 226 -5.66 -11.49 12.06
C ALA A 226 -5.07 -12.89 12.34
N LEU A 227 -4.15 -13.34 11.47
CA LEU A 227 -3.53 -14.66 11.54
C LEU A 227 -2.66 -14.90 12.77
N THR A 228 -2.64 -16.15 13.23
CA THR A 228 -1.69 -16.62 14.23
C THR A 228 -0.42 -17.17 13.57
N TYR A 229 0.71 -17.01 14.24
CA TYR A 229 1.98 -17.63 13.79
C TYR A 229 1.87 -19.14 13.65
N LYS A 230 1.06 -19.78 14.51
CA LYS A 230 0.79 -21.22 14.50
C LYS A 230 0.19 -21.67 13.16
N THR A 231 -0.81 -20.94 12.64
CA THR A 231 -1.44 -21.25 11.35
C THR A 231 -0.44 -21.12 10.20
N ILE A 232 0.32 -20.01 10.15
CA ILE A 232 1.32 -19.80 9.10
C ILE A 232 2.42 -20.88 9.16
N TYR A 233 2.84 -21.28 10.36
CA TYR A 233 3.85 -22.31 10.56
C TYR A 233 3.39 -23.66 10.03
N ALA A 234 2.18 -24.10 10.40
CA ALA A 234 1.60 -25.35 9.91
C ALA A 234 1.57 -25.41 8.39
N ASP A 235 1.13 -24.33 7.75
CA ASP A 235 1.06 -24.23 6.31
C ASP A 235 2.44 -24.23 5.63
N ALA A 236 3.40 -23.47 6.18
CA ALA A 236 4.71 -23.25 5.56
C ALA A 236 5.62 -24.49 5.69
N PHE A 237 5.65 -25.10 6.86
CA PHE A 237 6.53 -26.23 7.17
C PHE A 237 5.86 -27.59 7.00
N GLN A 238 4.54 -27.64 6.75
CA GLN A 238 3.75 -28.86 6.60
C GLN A 238 3.83 -29.78 7.85
N GLU A 239 3.93 -29.16 9.02
CA GLU A 239 4.01 -29.83 10.31
C GLU A 239 2.80 -29.47 11.16
N GLU A 240 2.17 -30.48 11.80
CA GLU A 240 1.12 -30.23 12.78
C GLU A 240 1.73 -29.60 14.04
N PRO A 241 1.35 -28.36 14.38
CA PRO A 241 1.94 -27.68 15.51
C PRO A 241 1.47 -28.27 16.83
N ASP A 242 2.39 -28.60 17.74
CA ASP A 242 2.06 -29.02 19.09
C ASP A 242 1.13 -27.98 19.77
N PRO A 243 -0.08 -28.37 20.21
CA PRO A 243 -1.00 -27.47 20.90
C PRO A 243 -0.43 -26.82 22.16
N ARG A 244 0.54 -27.48 22.81
CA ARG A 244 1.15 -27.07 24.08
C ARG A 244 2.41 -26.23 23.90
N ALA A 245 2.93 -26.13 22.67
CA ALA A 245 4.15 -25.37 22.41
C ALA A 245 3.93 -23.87 22.59
N ASP A 246 4.95 -23.20 23.13
CA ASP A 246 4.97 -21.75 23.25
C ASP A 246 4.93 -21.06 21.87
N ALA A 247 4.25 -19.92 21.78
CA ALA A 247 4.11 -19.17 20.54
C ALA A 247 5.45 -18.79 19.88
N SER A 248 6.53 -18.67 20.65
CA SER A 248 7.88 -18.38 20.16
C SER A 248 8.46 -19.48 19.28
N VAL A 249 8.04 -20.75 19.50
CA VAL A 249 8.48 -21.90 18.69
C VAL A 249 8.02 -21.73 17.24
N PHE A 250 6.80 -21.23 17.02
CA PHE A 250 6.24 -20.99 15.68
C PHE A 250 6.71 -19.67 15.08
N ARG A 251 7.00 -18.68 15.92
CA ARG A 251 7.39 -17.34 15.50
C ARG A 251 8.80 -17.29 14.96
N LYS A 252 9.80 -17.84 15.68
CA LYS A 252 11.22 -17.75 15.33
C LYS A 252 11.54 -18.19 13.88
N PRO A 253 11.03 -19.33 13.36
CA PRO A 253 11.28 -19.74 11.99
C PRO A 253 10.61 -18.83 10.93
N LEU A 254 9.49 -18.17 11.28
CA LEU A 254 8.71 -17.34 10.38
C LEU A 254 9.16 -15.88 10.33
N ASP A 255 9.74 -15.36 11.44
CA ASP A 255 10.16 -13.95 11.53
C ASP A 255 11.06 -13.51 10.37
N PRO A 256 12.06 -14.29 9.89
CA PRO A 256 12.88 -13.90 8.76
C PRO A 256 12.08 -13.71 7.45
N TYR A 257 11.10 -14.58 7.18
CA TYR A 257 10.25 -14.52 6.00
C TYR A 257 9.29 -13.34 6.05
N LEU A 258 8.64 -13.13 7.20
CA LEU A 258 7.71 -12.01 7.39
C LEU A 258 8.45 -10.65 7.36
N ALA A 259 9.66 -10.58 7.92
CA ALA A 259 10.52 -9.41 7.82
C ALA A 259 10.93 -9.14 6.37
N PHE A 260 11.36 -10.18 5.64
CA PHE A 260 11.70 -10.09 4.23
C PHE A 260 10.53 -9.55 3.41
N PHE A 261 9.32 -10.09 3.56
CA PHE A 261 8.13 -9.60 2.83
C PHE A 261 7.81 -8.13 3.12
N LYS A 262 7.98 -7.72 4.37
CA LYS A 262 7.79 -6.32 4.77
C LYS A 262 8.88 -5.42 4.17
N ASP A 263 10.13 -5.87 4.19
CA ASP A 263 11.27 -5.13 3.64
C ASP A 263 11.21 -5.03 2.11
N GLN A 264 10.58 -6.00 1.41
CA GLN A 264 10.31 -5.94 -0.03
C GLN A 264 9.03 -5.14 -0.37
N TYR A 265 8.36 -4.54 0.60
CA TYR A 265 7.06 -3.89 0.41
C TYR A 265 6.01 -4.81 -0.24
N PHE A 266 6.18 -6.13 -0.09
CA PHE A 266 5.28 -7.14 -0.62
C PHE A 266 4.04 -7.31 0.25
N VAL A 267 4.23 -7.28 1.59
CA VAL A 267 3.16 -7.35 2.58
C VAL A 267 3.04 -6.02 3.31
N GLU A 268 1.82 -5.52 3.43
CA GLU A 268 1.47 -4.35 4.23
C GLU A 268 0.62 -4.74 5.43
N GLU A 269 0.85 -4.07 6.55
CA GLU A 269 0.06 -4.25 7.78
C GLU A 269 -1.01 -3.17 7.90
N GLN A 270 -2.23 -3.57 8.27
CA GLN A 270 -3.33 -2.69 8.65
C GLN A 270 -3.56 -2.83 10.17
N HIS A 271 -3.28 -1.77 10.91
CA HIS A 271 -3.41 -1.76 12.36
C HIS A 271 -4.85 -1.47 12.80
N GLY A 272 -5.20 -1.92 14.00
CA GLY A 272 -6.50 -1.58 14.59
C GLY A 272 -6.58 -0.12 15.00
N TRP A 273 -7.75 0.48 14.78
CA TRP A 273 -8.10 1.84 15.20
C TRP A 273 -8.89 1.83 16.51
N ASP A 274 -8.74 2.91 17.28
CA ASP A 274 -9.62 3.23 18.41
C ASP A 274 -9.68 4.76 18.55
N ALA A 275 -10.84 5.31 18.86
CA ALA A 275 -11.06 6.75 18.91
C ALA A 275 -10.10 7.49 19.86
N PRO A 276 -9.82 7.03 21.11
CA PRO A 276 -8.81 7.66 21.94
C PRO A 276 -7.40 7.38 21.41
N VAL A 277 -6.65 8.45 21.08
CA VAL A 277 -5.27 8.34 20.57
C VAL A 277 -4.35 7.54 21.51
N LYS A 278 -4.58 7.61 22.82
CA LYS A 278 -3.81 6.89 23.85
C LYS A 278 -4.38 5.51 24.19
N SER A 279 -5.33 5.00 23.42
CA SER A 279 -5.92 3.69 23.68
C SER A 279 -4.89 2.57 23.58
N ARG A 280 -4.96 1.64 24.54
CA ARG A 280 -4.16 0.40 24.49
C ARG A 280 -4.55 -0.51 23.31
N SER A 281 -5.79 -0.44 22.86
CA SER A 281 -6.30 -1.22 21.73
C SER A 281 -5.54 -0.90 20.45
N ARG A 282 -5.17 0.38 20.19
CA ARG A 282 -4.36 0.78 19.02
C ARG A 282 -2.99 0.08 18.95
N VAL A 283 -2.45 -0.32 20.09
CA VAL A 283 -1.12 -0.96 20.17
C VAL A 283 -1.23 -2.48 20.29
N ARG A 284 -2.29 -2.98 20.92
CA ARG A 284 -2.45 -4.39 21.25
C ARG A 284 -3.23 -5.19 20.21
N SER A 285 -3.99 -4.54 19.32
CA SER A 285 -4.68 -5.24 18.25
C SER A 285 -3.67 -5.87 17.29
N LYS A 286 -3.91 -7.13 16.92
CA LYS A 286 -3.09 -7.82 15.93
C LYS A 286 -3.34 -7.17 14.56
N PRO A 287 -2.30 -6.79 13.80
CA PRO A 287 -2.50 -6.23 12.48
C PRO A 287 -3.08 -7.31 11.53
N LYS A 288 -4.00 -6.88 10.66
CA LYS A 288 -4.32 -7.62 9.45
C LYS A 288 -3.15 -7.47 8.48
N ARG A 289 -2.87 -8.51 7.70
CA ARG A 289 -1.82 -8.49 6.67
C ARG A 289 -2.45 -8.68 5.32
N GLY A 290 -2.14 -7.76 4.40
CA GLY A 290 -2.52 -7.81 3.00
C GLY A 290 -1.29 -7.67 2.11
N PHE A 291 -1.46 -7.84 0.82
CA PHE A 291 -0.41 -7.63 -0.16
C PHE A 291 -0.38 -6.17 -0.66
N ALA A 292 0.76 -5.79 -1.24
CA ALA A 292 0.89 -4.47 -1.87
C ALA A 292 -0.14 -4.26 -3.00
N ASP A 293 -0.60 -5.35 -3.61
CA ASP A 293 -1.61 -5.37 -4.65
C ASP A 293 -2.44 -6.67 -4.58
N PRO A 294 -3.79 -6.62 -4.75
CA PRO A 294 -4.66 -7.79 -4.67
C PRO A 294 -4.34 -8.86 -5.71
N SER A 295 -3.77 -8.50 -6.86
CA SER A 295 -3.39 -9.44 -7.91
C SER A 295 -2.34 -10.46 -7.46
N LEU A 296 -1.49 -10.10 -6.50
CA LEU A 296 -0.52 -11.02 -5.89
C LEU A 296 -1.25 -12.12 -5.10
N GLY A 297 -2.30 -11.75 -4.36
CA GLY A 297 -3.16 -12.72 -3.67
C GLY A 297 -3.93 -13.61 -4.66
N ALA A 298 -4.47 -13.02 -5.73
CA ALA A 298 -5.15 -13.76 -6.78
C ALA A 298 -4.21 -14.77 -7.47
N ALA A 299 -2.98 -14.36 -7.81
CA ALA A 299 -1.97 -15.23 -8.43
C ALA A 299 -1.55 -16.37 -7.50
N LEU A 300 -1.28 -16.10 -6.21
CA LEU A 300 -0.97 -17.13 -5.20
C LEU A 300 -2.08 -18.15 -5.03
N LEU A 301 -3.34 -17.74 -5.19
CA LEU A 301 -4.52 -18.61 -5.12
C LEU A 301 -4.89 -19.21 -6.48
N SER A 302 -4.12 -18.96 -7.54
CA SER A 302 -4.39 -19.42 -8.91
C SER A 302 -5.80 -19.02 -9.38
N MET A 303 -6.21 -17.78 -9.14
CA MET A 303 -7.52 -17.25 -9.52
C MET A 303 -7.42 -16.54 -10.87
N ALA A 304 -8.21 -17.03 -11.85
CA ALA A 304 -8.55 -16.28 -13.05
C ALA A 304 -9.85 -15.46 -12.81
N PRO A 305 -10.11 -14.40 -13.57
CA PRO A 305 -11.28 -13.53 -13.37
C PRO A 305 -12.61 -14.29 -13.34
N GLU A 306 -12.84 -15.22 -14.26
CA GLU A 306 -14.07 -15.99 -14.36
C GLU A 306 -14.26 -16.92 -13.15
N ARG A 307 -13.16 -17.55 -12.70
CA ARG A 307 -13.17 -18.38 -11.50
C ARG A 307 -13.42 -17.54 -10.26
N LEU A 308 -12.81 -16.34 -10.18
CA LEU A 308 -12.97 -15.44 -9.05
C LEU A 308 -14.43 -15.00 -8.87
N VAL A 309 -15.15 -14.73 -9.96
CA VAL A 309 -16.58 -14.40 -9.90
C VAL A 309 -17.41 -15.54 -9.29
N MET A 310 -17.04 -16.81 -9.53
CA MET A 310 -17.72 -17.96 -8.94
C MET A 310 -17.37 -18.17 -7.45
N GLU A 311 -16.16 -17.81 -7.06
CA GLU A 311 -15.64 -17.94 -5.69
C GLU A 311 -15.93 -16.67 -4.87
N THR A 312 -17.21 -16.38 -4.62
CA THR A 312 -17.69 -15.10 -4.09
C THR A 312 -17.04 -14.69 -2.76
N GLN A 313 -16.64 -15.63 -1.90
CA GLN A 313 -15.96 -15.34 -0.65
C GLN A 313 -14.53 -14.84 -0.88
N THR A 314 -13.77 -15.54 -1.74
CA THR A 314 -12.41 -15.15 -2.14
C THR A 314 -12.45 -13.81 -2.87
N PHE A 315 -13.42 -13.64 -3.79
CA PHE A 315 -13.63 -12.37 -4.48
C PHE A 315 -13.89 -11.22 -3.51
N GLY A 316 -14.78 -11.42 -2.52
CA GLY A 316 -15.05 -10.40 -1.51
C GLY A 316 -13.79 -9.96 -0.78
N THR A 317 -12.94 -10.91 -0.38
CA THR A 317 -11.70 -10.61 0.34
C THR A 317 -10.67 -9.88 -0.53
N LEU A 318 -10.45 -10.32 -1.77
CA LEU A 318 -9.53 -9.67 -2.70
C LEU A 318 -10.04 -8.29 -3.15
N PHE A 319 -11.36 -8.12 -3.26
CA PHE A 319 -12.00 -6.83 -3.51
C PHE A 319 -11.81 -5.87 -2.34
N GLU A 320 -11.91 -6.34 -1.09
CA GLU A 320 -11.60 -5.54 0.11
C GLU A 320 -10.13 -5.06 0.10
N GLU A 321 -9.17 -5.93 -0.26
CA GLU A 321 -7.76 -5.57 -0.43
C GLU A 321 -7.57 -4.52 -1.54
N MET A 322 -8.28 -4.62 -2.65
CA MET A 322 -8.25 -3.61 -3.72
C MET A 322 -8.74 -2.25 -3.23
N CYS A 323 -9.87 -2.22 -2.53
CA CYS A 323 -10.41 -1.01 -1.94
C CYS A 323 -9.44 -0.41 -0.90
N LEU A 324 -8.83 -1.24 -0.07
CA LEU A 324 -7.85 -0.81 0.92
C LEU A 324 -6.60 -0.21 0.27
N ARG A 325 -6.06 -0.83 -0.80
CA ARG A 325 -4.95 -0.28 -1.59
C ARG A 325 -5.32 1.11 -2.13
N ASP A 326 -6.48 1.25 -2.76
CA ASP A 326 -6.93 2.49 -3.37
C ASP A 326 -7.13 3.60 -2.32
N VAL A 327 -7.81 3.30 -1.21
CA VAL A 327 -7.97 4.27 -0.12
C VAL A 327 -6.61 4.69 0.46
N ARG A 328 -5.63 3.80 0.55
CA ARG A 328 -4.25 4.15 0.97
C ARG A 328 -3.57 5.07 -0.03
N VAL A 329 -3.75 4.84 -1.34
CA VAL A 329 -3.22 5.73 -2.39
C VAL A 329 -3.87 7.10 -2.29
N TYR A 330 -5.19 7.17 -2.22
CA TYR A 330 -5.93 8.45 -2.12
C TYR A 330 -5.59 9.21 -0.83
N ALA A 331 -5.55 8.53 0.31
CA ALA A 331 -5.14 9.13 1.58
C ALA A 331 -3.71 9.71 1.52
N SER A 332 -2.80 9.00 0.85
CA SER A 332 -1.41 9.46 0.69
C SER A 332 -1.29 10.68 -0.22
N ALA A 333 -2.26 10.88 -1.11
CA ALA A 333 -2.31 11.99 -2.06
C ALA A 333 -2.97 13.26 -1.49
N LEU A 334 -3.67 13.16 -0.35
CA LEU A 334 -4.21 14.34 0.32
C LEU A 334 -3.06 15.29 0.69
N ASP A 335 -3.19 16.55 0.28
CA ASP A 335 -2.14 17.56 0.44
C ASP A 335 -2.05 18.08 1.89
N LEU A 336 -1.63 17.20 2.80
CA LEU A 336 -1.52 17.47 4.23
C LEU A 336 -0.05 17.45 4.68
N ASP A 337 0.27 18.17 5.75
CA ASP A 337 1.61 18.20 6.34
C ASP A 337 2.10 16.82 6.77
N ARG A 338 1.20 16.00 7.26
CA ARG A 338 1.41 14.59 7.60
C ARG A 338 0.42 13.72 6.86
N SER A 339 0.87 12.58 6.34
CA SER A 339 -0.02 11.64 5.67
C SER A 339 -1.07 11.08 6.63
N PRO A 340 -2.33 11.00 6.21
CA PRO A 340 -3.37 10.29 6.94
C PRO A 340 -2.97 8.85 7.23
N LYS A 341 -3.59 8.27 8.26
CA LYS A 341 -3.40 6.87 8.60
C LYS A 341 -4.65 6.07 8.24
N VAL A 342 -4.45 4.88 7.72
CA VAL A 342 -5.51 3.96 7.32
C VAL A 342 -5.46 2.73 8.21
N PHE A 343 -6.57 2.44 8.89
CA PHE A 343 -6.74 1.42 9.91
C PHE A 343 -7.94 0.52 9.59
N TYR A 344 -8.15 -0.54 10.37
CA TYR A 344 -9.45 -1.20 10.53
C TYR A 344 -9.98 -0.97 11.94
N TYR A 345 -11.28 -1.17 12.17
CA TYR A 345 -11.85 -1.22 13.50
C TYR A 345 -12.29 -2.65 13.83
N GLY A 346 -12.02 -3.09 15.05
CA GLY A 346 -12.51 -4.37 15.56
C GLY A 346 -12.56 -4.35 17.08
N ASP A 347 -13.67 -4.86 17.66
CA ASP A 347 -13.86 -4.90 19.10
C ASP A 347 -14.25 -6.29 19.63
N ALA A 348 -14.33 -6.41 20.95
CA ALA A 348 -14.68 -7.64 21.64
C ALA A 348 -16.16 -8.06 21.47
N ASP A 349 -17.03 -7.11 21.07
CA ASP A 349 -18.46 -7.37 20.81
C ASP A 349 -18.71 -7.85 19.36
N GLY A 350 -17.63 -8.11 18.61
CA GLY A 350 -17.67 -8.61 17.23
C GLY A 350 -18.08 -7.58 16.20
N LEU A 351 -18.02 -6.27 16.53
CA LEU A 351 -18.14 -5.24 15.52
C LEU A 351 -16.80 -5.10 14.80
N GLU A 352 -16.83 -5.21 13.49
CA GLU A 352 -15.71 -4.95 12.60
C GLU A 352 -16.11 -3.94 11.54
N VAL A 353 -15.18 -3.02 11.18
CA VAL A 353 -15.30 -2.08 10.07
C VAL A 353 -14.00 -2.11 9.27
N ASP A 354 -14.13 -2.27 7.95
CA ASP A 354 -13.03 -2.67 7.08
C ASP A 354 -11.93 -1.61 6.98
N ILE A 355 -12.32 -0.33 6.86
CA ILE A 355 -11.35 0.77 6.69
C ILE A 355 -11.76 1.98 7.53
N VAL A 356 -10.82 2.51 8.32
CA VAL A 356 -10.95 3.80 9.01
C VAL A 356 -9.80 4.69 8.58
N VAL A 357 -10.10 5.88 8.06
CA VAL A 357 -9.11 6.88 7.68
C VAL A 357 -9.10 7.98 8.75
N GLU A 358 -7.94 8.24 9.35
CA GLU A 358 -7.75 9.30 10.35
C GLU A 358 -6.78 10.34 9.81
N LEU A 359 -7.22 11.59 9.75
CA LEU A 359 -6.41 12.74 9.36
C LEU A 359 -5.51 13.20 10.51
N PRO A 360 -4.42 13.95 10.22
CA PRO A 360 -3.51 14.48 11.25
C PRO A 360 -4.18 15.40 12.28
N ASP A 361 -5.28 16.07 11.91
CA ASP A 361 -6.09 16.94 12.81
C ASP A 361 -7.04 16.13 13.70
N GLY A 362 -7.11 14.80 13.50
CA GLY A 362 -7.94 13.88 14.26
C GLY A 362 -9.35 13.69 13.68
N ARG A 363 -9.74 14.39 12.60
CA ARG A 363 -10.94 14.03 11.84
C ARG A 363 -10.81 12.59 11.32
N TRP A 364 -11.92 11.87 11.28
CA TRP A 364 -11.93 10.50 10.80
C TRP A 364 -13.16 10.19 9.96
N GLY A 365 -13.02 9.23 9.09
CA GLY A 365 -14.12 8.66 8.32
C GLY A 365 -13.94 7.16 8.18
N ALA A 366 -15.02 6.45 7.86
CA ALA A 366 -14.97 4.99 7.81
C ALA A 366 -15.70 4.45 6.57
N PHE A 367 -15.15 3.32 6.07
CA PHE A 367 -15.73 2.56 4.98
C PHE A 367 -16.00 1.11 5.39
N GLU A 368 -17.14 0.60 4.98
CA GLU A 368 -17.44 -0.83 4.81
C GLU A 368 -17.35 -1.18 3.34
N VAL A 369 -16.83 -2.35 3.00
CA VAL A 369 -16.61 -2.81 1.62
C VAL A 369 -17.57 -3.95 1.30
N LYS A 370 -18.31 -3.85 0.21
CA LYS A 370 -19.27 -4.89 -0.24
C LYS A 370 -19.22 -5.05 -1.75
N LEU A 371 -19.23 -6.29 -2.23
CA LEU A 371 -19.23 -6.57 -3.68
C LEU A 371 -20.47 -6.06 -4.40
N GLY A 372 -21.62 -5.99 -3.72
CA GLY A 372 -22.88 -5.58 -4.34
C GLY A 372 -23.88 -5.00 -3.36
N ASP A 373 -24.93 -4.38 -3.91
CA ASP A 373 -25.95 -3.61 -3.18
C ASP A 373 -26.71 -4.41 -2.11
N ALA A 374 -26.87 -5.72 -2.29
CA ALA A 374 -27.65 -6.57 -1.37
C ALA A 374 -27.16 -6.51 0.10
N LYS A 375 -25.90 -6.16 0.33
CA LYS A 375 -25.32 -6.09 1.67
C LYS A 375 -25.15 -4.65 2.20
N VAL A 376 -25.57 -3.63 1.45
CA VAL A 376 -25.45 -2.21 1.84
C VAL A 376 -26.14 -1.92 3.18
N SER A 377 -27.36 -2.41 3.39
CA SER A 377 -28.06 -2.20 4.68
C SER A 377 -27.37 -2.87 5.88
N GLN A 378 -26.63 -3.95 5.67
CA GLN A 378 -25.83 -4.56 6.73
C GLN A 378 -24.61 -3.68 7.04
N ALA A 379 -23.91 -3.22 6.01
CA ALA A 379 -22.76 -2.33 6.13
C ALA A 379 -23.13 -1.00 6.80
N GLU A 380 -24.25 -0.41 6.41
CA GLU A 380 -24.81 0.78 7.05
C GLU A 380 -24.97 0.61 8.56
N ARG A 381 -25.56 -0.52 9.00
CA ARG A 381 -25.74 -0.81 10.43
C ARG A 381 -24.40 -0.91 11.17
N SER A 382 -23.38 -1.53 10.58
CA SER A 382 -22.04 -1.62 11.18
C SER A 382 -21.41 -0.24 11.35
N LEU A 383 -21.48 0.61 10.32
CA LEU A 383 -20.96 1.97 10.34
C LEU A 383 -21.67 2.85 11.38
N LEU A 384 -23.00 2.77 11.47
CA LEU A 384 -23.77 3.52 12.47
C LEU A 384 -23.44 3.02 13.89
N ARG A 385 -23.30 1.73 14.10
CA ARG A 385 -22.85 1.18 15.41
C ARG A 385 -21.46 1.69 15.79
N LEU A 386 -20.52 1.79 14.82
CA LEU A 386 -19.21 2.38 15.09
C LEU A 386 -19.34 3.83 15.52
N ARG A 387 -20.11 4.65 14.79
CA ARG A 387 -20.37 6.04 15.14
C ARG A 387 -20.91 6.16 16.57
N ASP A 388 -21.95 5.41 16.89
CA ASP A 388 -22.61 5.48 18.20
C ASP A 388 -21.69 5.04 19.34
N LYS A 389 -20.82 4.03 19.11
CA LYS A 389 -19.79 3.63 20.08
C LYS A 389 -18.73 4.72 20.30
N VAL A 390 -18.31 5.38 19.23
CA VAL A 390 -17.32 6.48 19.34
C VAL A 390 -17.96 7.69 20.03
N ALA A 391 -19.20 8.04 19.68
CA ALA A 391 -19.94 9.14 20.30
C ALA A 391 -20.18 8.90 21.82
N ALA A 392 -20.43 7.66 22.20
CA ALA A 392 -20.61 7.27 23.60
C ALA A 392 -19.30 7.23 24.42
N ASN A 393 -18.13 7.31 23.78
CA ASN A 393 -16.84 7.23 24.44
C ASN A 393 -16.37 8.61 24.92
N PRO A 394 -16.37 8.93 26.22
CA PRO A 394 -16.00 10.26 26.74
C PRO A 394 -14.53 10.61 26.51
N ALA A 395 -13.69 9.63 26.17
CA ALA A 395 -12.29 9.85 25.84
C ALA A 395 -12.05 10.15 24.35
N ALA A 396 -13.08 10.05 23.50
CA ALA A 396 -12.99 10.42 22.10
C ALA A 396 -12.99 11.95 21.95
N ARG A 397 -11.91 12.49 21.34
CA ARG A 397 -11.82 13.95 21.11
C ARG A 397 -12.66 14.40 19.90
N ASN A 398 -12.76 13.55 18.90
CA ASN A 398 -13.59 13.74 17.70
C ASN A 398 -14.66 12.63 17.68
N PRO A 399 -15.78 12.81 18.39
CA PRO A 399 -16.81 11.77 18.51
C PRO A 399 -17.56 11.52 17.21
N GLU A 400 -17.69 12.54 16.36
CA GLU A 400 -18.42 12.45 15.11
C GLU A 400 -17.49 12.16 13.94
N PRO A 401 -17.83 11.21 13.04
CA PRO A 401 -17.10 11.00 11.79
C PRO A 401 -17.37 12.13 10.82
N SER A 402 -16.37 12.50 9.99
CA SER A 402 -16.57 13.39 8.86
C SER A 402 -17.46 12.76 7.79
N PHE A 403 -17.33 11.45 7.60
CA PHE A 403 -18.18 10.66 6.73
C PHE A 403 -18.27 9.20 7.19
N LEU A 404 -19.34 8.54 6.78
CA LEU A 404 -19.50 7.09 6.77
C LEU A 404 -19.88 6.67 5.36
N ALA A 405 -19.21 5.69 4.78
CA ALA A 405 -19.50 5.27 3.43
C ALA A 405 -19.40 3.75 3.24
N VAL A 406 -20.22 3.20 2.35
CA VAL A 406 -20.09 1.82 1.87
C VAL A 406 -19.45 1.87 0.50
N LEU A 407 -18.26 1.30 0.35
CA LEU A 407 -17.63 1.06 -0.95
C LEU A 407 -18.25 -0.18 -1.58
N VAL A 408 -18.84 0.00 -2.74
CA VAL A 408 -19.58 -1.07 -3.41
C VAL A 408 -18.93 -1.38 -4.76
N GLY A 409 -18.76 -2.66 -5.04
CA GLY A 409 -18.27 -3.11 -6.34
C GLY A 409 -19.29 -2.87 -7.43
N VAL A 410 -20.44 -3.53 -7.35
CA VAL A 410 -21.52 -3.45 -8.35
C VAL A 410 -22.71 -2.75 -7.75
N THR A 411 -22.94 -1.51 -8.17
CA THR A 411 -24.08 -0.67 -7.80
C THR A 411 -24.32 0.35 -8.93
N PRO A 412 -25.57 0.75 -9.21
CA PRO A 412 -25.86 1.60 -10.37
C PRO A 412 -25.35 3.04 -10.24
N PHE A 413 -25.23 3.56 -9.01
CA PHE A 413 -24.79 4.95 -8.79
C PHE A 413 -24.39 5.23 -7.34
N ALA A 414 -23.55 6.25 -7.17
CA ALA A 414 -23.26 6.83 -5.86
C ALA A 414 -24.48 7.58 -5.31
N ARG A 415 -24.77 7.43 -4.02
CA ARG A 415 -25.92 8.02 -3.35
C ARG A 415 -25.72 8.20 -1.85
N ARG A 416 -26.45 9.12 -1.26
CA ARG A 416 -26.55 9.28 0.18
C ARG A 416 -27.83 8.63 0.70
N LEU A 417 -27.70 7.77 1.71
CA LEU A 417 -28.84 7.16 2.40
C LEU A 417 -29.50 8.15 3.37
N PRO A 418 -30.78 7.92 3.80
CA PRO A 418 -31.43 8.76 4.78
C PRO A 418 -30.70 8.89 6.12
N SER A 419 -29.90 7.91 6.49
CA SER A 419 -29.01 7.91 7.68
C SER A 419 -27.81 8.85 7.56
N GLY A 420 -27.55 9.39 6.35
CA GLY A 420 -26.35 10.18 6.03
C GLY A 420 -25.17 9.35 5.50
N VAL A 421 -25.23 8.01 5.57
CA VAL A 421 -24.20 7.12 5.01
C VAL A 421 -24.17 7.23 3.49
N CYS A 422 -22.96 7.38 2.93
CA CYS A 422 -22.75 7.37 1.47
C CYS A 422 -22.63 5.94 0.94
N VAL A 423 -23.17 5.67 -0.22
CA VAL A 423 -22.90 4.46 -1.00
C VAL A 423 -22.10 4.90 -2.21
N VAL A 424 -20.87 4.39 -2.35
CA VAL A 424 -19.92 4.85 -3.36
C VAL A 424 -19.45 3.65 -4.18
N PRO A 425 -19.70 3.63 -5.49
CA PRO A 425 -19.07 2.66 -6.37
C PRO A 425 -17.56 2.84 -6.32
N ILE A 426 -16.79 1.77 -6.22
CA ILE A 426 -15.32 1.88 -6.21
C ILE A 426 -14.79 2.52 -7.50
N THR A 427 -15.47 2.32 -8.62
CA THR A 427 -15.16 2.92 -9.92
C THR A 427 -15.51 4.42 -10.03
N SER A 428 -16.08 5.00 -8.99
CA SER A 428 -16.30 6.44 -8.90
C SER A 428 -15.42 7.11 -7.83
N LEU A 429 -14.64 6.34 -7.05
CA LEU A 429 -13.81 6.90 -5.98
C LEU A 429 -12.46 7.39 -6.52
N GLY A 430 -12.05 8.59 -6.07
CA GLY A 430 -10.76 9.23 -6.32
C GLY A 430 -10.13 9.82 -5.06
N ALA A 431 -9.04 10.61 -5.23
CA ALA A 431 -8.32 11.26 -4.13
C ALA A 431 -9.05 12.47 -3.55
#